data_46a936c4e39d6da54157e31f5b292ef7
#
_entry.id   46a936c4e39d6da54157e31f5b292ef7
#
_cell.length_a   1.000
_cell.length_b   1.000
_cell.length_c   1.000
_cell.angle_alpha   90.00
_cell.angle_beta   90.00
_cell.angle_gamma   90.00
#
_symmetry.space_group_name_H-M   'P 1'
#
loop_
_entity.id
_entity.type
_entity.pdbx_description
1 polymer ?
#
loop_
_entity_poly.entity_id
_entity_poly.type
_entity_poly.pdbx_seq_one_letter_code
_entity_poly.pdbx_strand_id
1 'polypeptide(L)' 'TERYGIIKCGAAQFDALDKSDIISYRKMDYEWQILVSDRERMQKKYPKALVVPATIDEIMLLYVKGEK' A
#
# COMPACT_ATOMS: atom_id res chain seq x y z
N THR A 1 -5.99 5.12 -11.90
CA THR A 1 -6.39 5.31 -10.49
C THR A 1 -7.31 4.20 -9.99
N GLU A 2 -8.13 3.64 -10.86
CA GLU A 2 -9.08 2.60 -10.46
C GLU A 2 -8.41 1.33 -9.94
N ARG A 3 -7.21 1.06 -10.40
CA ARG A 3 -6.46 -0.14 -9.98
C ARG A 3 -5.60 0.08 -8.75
N TYR A 4 -5.35 1.33 -8.42
CA TYR A 4 -4.49 1.66 -7.30
C TYR A 4 -5.18 1.31 -5.99
N GLY A 5 -4.38 0.85 -5.05
CA GLY A 5 -4.86 0.53 -3.72
C GLY A 5 -3.85 0.88 -2.66
N ILE A 6 -4.31 0.82 -1.43
CA ILE A 6 -3.45 1.02 -0.27
C ILE A 6 -3.56 -0.22 0.59
N ILE A 7 -2.41 -0.80 0.92
CA ILE A 7 -2.33 -1.88 1.89
C ILE A 7 -2.09 -1.24 3.25
N LYS A 8 -2.97 -1.55 4.20
CA LYS A 8 -2.84 -1.10 5.58
C LYS A 8 -2.41 -2.28 6.43
N CYS A 9 -1.26 -2.19 7.05
CA CYS A 9 -0.70 -3.32 7.79
C CYS A 9 0.26 -2.87 8.88
N GLY A 10 0.65 -3.80 9.74
CA GLY A 10 1.69 -3.58 10.73
C GLY A 10 3.08 -3.85 10.15
N ALA A 11 4.10 -3.59 10.96
CA ALA A 11 5.50 -3.73 10.54
C ALA A 11 5.85 -5.14 10.05
N ALA A 12 5.34 -6.16 10.74
CA ALA A 12 5.63 -7.55 10.37
C ALA A 12 5.10 -7.89 8.98
N GLN A 13 3.88 -7.45 8.66
CA GLN A 13 3.31 -7.66 7.35
C GLN A 13 4.03 -6.85 6.28
N PHE A 14 4.44 -5.63 6.61
CA PHE A 14 5.21 -4.80 5.71
C PHE A 14 6.52 -5.50 5.31
N ASP A 15 7.21 -6.09 6.28
CA ASP A 15 8.47 -6.79 6.01
C ASP A 15 8.27 -8.01 5.11
N ALA A 16 7.10 -8.62 5.17
CA ALA A 16 6.77 -9.79 4.35
C ALA A 16 6.39 -9.43 2.91
N LEU A 17 6.15 -8.15 2.61
CA LEU A 17 5.77 -7.74 1.26
C LEU A 17 6.97 -7.74 0.32
N ASP A 18 6.71 -8.07 -0.94
CA ASP A 18 7.71 -7.97 -2.00
C ASP A 18 7.87 -6.49 -2.36
N LYS A 19 9.08 -5.97 -2.19
CA LYS A 19 9.35 -4.54 -2.45
C LYS A 19 9.09 -4.14 -3.90
N SER A 20 9.16 -5.07 -4.83
CA SER A 20 8.89 -4.78 -6.23
C SER A 20 7.41 -4.45 -6.50
N ASP A 21 6.52 -4.82 -5.58
CA ASP A 21 5.09 -4.53 -5.69
C ASP A 21 4.72 -3.16 -5.12
N ILE A 22 5.65 -2.48 -4.47
CA ILE A 22 5.40 -1.25 -3.73
C ILE A 22 5.80 -0.04 -4.56
N ILE A 23 4.88 0.92 -4.73
CA ILE A 23 5.19 2.20 -5.37
C ILE A 23 5.82 3.14 -4.33
N SER A 24 5.14 3.30 -3.20
CA SER A 24 5.67 4.07 -2.08
C SER A 24 4.97 3.61 -0.80
N TYR A 25 5.50 4.00 0.34
CA TYR A 25 4.91 3.65 1.61
C TYR A 25 5.13 4.78 2.61
N ARG A 26 4.31 4.78 3.66
CA ARG A 26 4.43 5.75 4.74
C ARG A 26 4.06 5.09 6.05
N LYS A 27 4.91 5.27 7.05
CA LYS A 27 4.61 4.81 8.41
C LYS A 27 3.71 5.84 9.09
N MET A 28 2.55 5.38 9.55
CA MET A 28 1.63 6.17 10.35
C MET A 28 1.79 5.76 11.82
N ASP A 29 1.04 6.40 12.72
CA ASP A 29 1.17 6.15 14.16
C ASP A 29 0.87 4.71 14.54
N TYR A 30 -0.13 4.10 13.91
CA TYR A 30 -0.59 2.76 14.28
C TYR A 30 -0.54 1.75 13.14
N GLU A 31 -0.17 2.20 11.95
CA GLU A 31 -0.16 1.32 10.79
C GLU A 31 0.79 1.84 9.73
N TRP A 32 1.16 0.97 8.80
CA TRP A 32 1.85 1.36 7.58
C TRP A 32 0.83 1.46 6.46
N GLN A 33 0.99 2.45 5.59
CA GLN A 33 0.18 2.60 4.39
C GLN A 33 1.10 2.44 3.19
N ILE A 34 0.75 1.50 2.32
CA ILE A 34 1.58 1.13 1.19
C ILE A 34 0.78 1.29 -0.09
N LEU A 35 1.28 2.13 -1.00
CA LEU A 35 0.63 2.37 -2.28
C LEU A 35 1.06 1.30 -3.27
N VAL A 36 0.06 0.65 -3.89
CA VAL A 36 0.28 -0.38 -4.90
C VAL A 36 -0.51 -0.04 -6.16
N SER A 37 -0.03 -0.50 -7.31
CA SER A 37 -0.63 -0.17 -8.60
C SER A 37 -1.80 -1.07 -8.99
N ASP A 38 -1.93 -2.23 -8.36
CA ASP A 38 -2.98 -3.20 -8.70
C ASP A 38 -3.51 -3.85 -7.43
N ARG A 39 -4.57 -3.27 -6.87
CA ARG A 39 -5.12 -3.73 -5.60
C ARG A 39 -5.71 -5.13 -5.68
N GLU A 40 -6.29 -5.50 -6.81
CA GLU A 40 -6.89 -6.83 -6.96
C GLU A 40 -5.81 -7.91 -6.93
N ARG A 41 -4.73 -7.68 -7.66
CA ARG A 41 -3.60 -8.60 -7.67
C ARG A 41 -2.98 -8.72 -6.28
N MET A 42 -2.82 -7.59 -5.60
CA MET A 42 -2.25 -7.59 -4.25
C MET A 42 -3.15 -8.31 -3.26
N GLN A 43 -4.46 -8.14 -3.37
CA GLN A 43 -5.38 -8.85 -2.48
C GLN A 43 -5.30 -10.37 -2.68
N LYS A 44 -5.11 -10.82 -3.92
CA LYS A 44 -4.93 -12.25 -4.20
C LYS A 44 -3.59 -12.77 -3.71
N LYS A 45 -2.55 -11.97 -3.87
CA LYS A 45 -1.19 -12.34 -3.46
C LYS A 45 -1.05 -12.34 -1.93
N TYR A 46 -1.71 -11.40 -1.27
CA TYR A 46 -1.66 -11.26 0.19
C TYR A 46 -3.08 -11.31 0.75
N PRO A 47 -3.70 -12.51 0.81
CA PRO A 47 -5.13 -12.61 1.17
C PRO A 47 -5.45 -12.18 2.59
N LYS A 48 -4.46 -12.13 3.46
CA LYS A 48 -4.67 -11.67 4.85
C LYS A 48 -4.45 -10.18 5.02
N ALA A 49 -3.94 -9.50 4.01
CA ALA A 49 -3.69 -8.06 4.09
C ALA A 49 -4.98 -7.29 3.83
N LEU A 50 -5.11 -6.13 4.46
CA LEU A 50 -6.21 -5.22 4.19
C LEU A 50 -5.82 -4.34 3.02
N VAL A 51 -6.43 -4.58 1.87
CA VAL A 51 -6.18 -3.80 0.65
C VAL A 51 -7.45 -3.04 0.31
N VAL A 52 -7.35 -1.70 0.28
CA VAL A 52 -8.49 -0.83 0.02
C VAL A 52 -8.23 0.04 -1.21
N PRO A 53 -9.28 0.52 -1.90
CA PRO A 53 -9.08 1.45 -3.01
C PRO A 53 -8.40 2.72 -2.54
N ALA A 54 -7.51 3.27 -3.37
CA ALA A 54 -6.84 4.53 -3.07
C ALA A 54 -7.57 5.69 -3.76
N THR A 55 -7.73 6.79 -3.03
CA THR A 55 -8.25 8.02 -3.61
C THR A 55 -7.12 8.76 -4.31
N ILE A 56 -7.49 9.71 -5.18
CA ILE A 56 -6.49 10.54 -5.87
C ILE A 56 -5.63 11.30 -4.84
N ASP A 57 -6.26 11.82 -3.79
CA ASP A 57 -5.53 12.54 -2.76
C ASP A 57 -4.52 11.66 -2.04
N GLU A 58 -4.89 10.41 -1.75
CA GLU A 58 -3.99 9.45 -1.12
C GLU A 58 -2.83 9.09 -2.03
N ILE A 59 -3.10 8.89 -3.32
CA ILE A 59 -2.07 8.60 -4.30
C ILE A 59 -1.06 9.74 -4.36
N MET A 60 -1.55 10.96 -4.48
CA MET A 60 -0.69 12.14 -4.54
C MET A 60 0.13 12.31 -3.26
N LEU A 61 -0.49 12.13 -2.11
CA LEU A 61 0.18 12.23 -0.84
C LEU A 61 1.34 11.24 -0.73
N LEU A 62 1.10 9.99 -1.11
CA LEU A 62 2.11 8.95 -1.04
C LEU A 62 3.22 9.13 -2.07
N TYR A 63 2.94 9.71 -3.24
CA TYR A 63 3.98 10.06 -4.19
C TYR A 63 4.89 11.18 -3.67
N VAL A 64 4.31 12.17 -2.99
CA VAL A 64 5.06 13.35 -2.54
C VAL A 64 5.75 13.10 -1.20
N LYS A 65 5.06 12.47 -0.26
CA LYS A 65 5.56 12.31 1.11
C LYS A 65 5.91 10.86 1.48
N GLY A 66 5.59 9.92 0.61
CA GLY A 66 5.92 8.53 0.86
C GLY A 66 7.40 8.23 0.64
N GLU A 67 7.84 7.09 1.14
CA GLU A 67 9.19 6.56 0.94
C GLU A 67 9.13 5.36 0.00
N LYS A 68 10.28 4.98 -0.48
CA LYS A 68 10.35 3.83 -1.36
C LYS A 68 11.42 2.84 -0.93
#